data_ffb3d9cf75a7132535458397462de35b
#
_entry.id   ffb3d9cf75a7132535458397462de35b
#
_cell.length_a   1.000
_cell.length_b   1.000
_cell.length_c   1.000
_cell.angle_alpha   90.00
_cell.angle_beta   90.00
_cell.angle_gamma   90.00
#
_symmetry.space_group_name_H-M   'P 1'
#
loop_
_entity.id
_entity.type
_entity.pdbx_description
1 polymer ?
#
loop_
_entity_poly.entity_id
_entity_poly.type
_entity_poly.pdbx_seq_one_letter_code
_entity_poly.pdbx_strand_id
1 'polypeptide(L)'
;MTVQTVSHGRLAALNARHHKAALTVYLMVVIAHWAEHVFQAAQVYALGWSLEEARGLLGVPFPWLVSSEWLHYGYALLMLIGLFMLRPGFVGRARLWWDVSLGIQIWHHLEHLLLLIQALTGNNLLGRPAPTSLLQLVVPRLELHLFYNALVFAPMVVAMILHRRPRSGERALMRCACATASG
;
A
#
# COMPACT_ATOMS: atom_id res chain seq x y z
N MET A 1 4.13 -33.43 7.29
CA MET A 1 4.22 -32.52 8.46
C MET A 1 5.35 -31.45 8.36
N THR A 2 6.18 -31.43 7.32
CA THR A 2 7.39 -30.59 7.22
C THR A 2 7.20 -29.22 6.56
N VAL A 3 6.09 -28.94 5.89
CA VAL A 3 5.88 -27.66 5.16
C VAL A 3 5.48 -26.49 6.07
N GLN A 4 4.75 -26.75 7.14
CA GLN A 4 4.30 -25.68 8.07
C GLN A 4 5.43 -25.09 8.94
N THR A 5 6.43 -25.88 9.30
CA THR A 5 7.54 -25.41 10.15
C THR A 5 8.52 -24.47 9.42
N VAL A 6 8.69 -24.64 8.10
CA VAL A 6 9.61 -23.81 7.29
C VAL A 6 9.02 -22.41 7.03
N SER A 7 7.69 -22.28 6.86
CA SER A 7 7.06 -20.97 6.64
C SER A 7 7.04 -20.12 7.91
N HIS A 8 6.77 -20.71 9.08
CA HIS A 8 6.83 -20.01 10.36
C HIS A 8 8.25 -19.50 10.68
N GLY A 9 9.28 -20.26 10.35
CA GLY A 9 10.68 -19.86 10.53
C GLY A 9 11.08 -18.64 9.68
N ARG A 10 10.68 -18.61 8.39
CA ARG A 10 11.02 -17.50 7.47
C ARG A 10 10.31 -16.21 7.84
N LEU A 11 9.03 -16.25 8.16
CA LEU A 11 8.27 -15.07 8.58
C LEU A 11 8.76 -14.53 9.93
N ALA A 12 9.10 -15.42 10.85
CA ALA A 12 9.72 -15.04 12.12
C ALA A 12 11.10 -14.39 11.92
N ALA A 13 11.94 -14.94 11.04
CA ALA A 13 13.25 -14.37 10.70
C ALA A 13 13.12 -13.00 10.01
N LEU A 14 12.14 -12.83 9.11
CA LEU A 14 11.84 -11.55 8.47
C LEU A 14 11.53 -10.48 9.52
N ASN A 15 10.65 -10.79 10.49
CA ASN A 15 10.19 -9.84 11.50
C ASN A 15 11.15 -9.68 12.70
N ALA A 16 12.11 -10.57 12.87
CA ALA A 16 13.17 -10.43 13.87
C ALA A 16 14.43 -9.79 13.27
N ARG A 17 15.16 -10.53 12.44
CA ARG A 17 16.48 -10.14 11.94
C ARG A 17 16.42 -9.10 10.81
N HIS A 18 15.46 -9.23 9.90
CA HIS A 18 15.41 -8.44 8.66
C HIS A 18 14.32 -7.36 8.66
N HIS A 19 13.62 -7.16 9.77
CA HIS A 19 12.46 -6.26 9.84
C HIS A 19 12.77 -4.84 9.37
N LYS A 20 13.88 -4.25 9.82
CA LYS A 20 14.30 -2.90 9.44
C LYS A 20 14.52 -2.78 7.92
N ALA A 21 15.26 -3.72 7.32
CA ALA A 21 15.53 -3.71 5.89
C ALA A 21 14.24 -3.92 5.07
N ALA A 22 13.41 -4.88 5.49
CA ALA A 22 12.14 -5.16 4.84
C ALA A 22 11.17 -3.96 4.90
N LEU A 23 11.07 -3.26 6.05
CA LEU A 23 10.32 -2.02 6.18
C LEU A 23 10.85 -0.92 5.26
N THR A 24 12.17 -0.78 5.15
CA THR A 24 12.78 0.25 4.28
C THR A 24 12.45 -0.02 2.81
N VAL A 25 12.62 -1.27 2.35
CA VAL A 25 12.28 -1.65 0.96
C VAL A 25 10.79 -1.45 0.71
N TYR A 26 9.94 -1.90 1.62
CA TYR A 26 8.50 -1.73 1.51
C TYR A 26 8.11 -0.23 1.44
N LEU A 27 8.67 0.60 2.32
CA LEU A 27 8.42 2.04 2.32
C LEU A 27 8.86 2.71 1.00
N MET A 28 10.01 2.31 0.43
CA MET A 28 10.46 2.84 -0.87
C MET A 28 9.46 2.51 -1.99
N VAL A 29 8.93 1.30 -2.02
CA VAL A 29 7.91 0.89 -3.00
C VAL A 29 6.63 1.72 -2.83
N VAL A 30 6.17 1.91 -1.58
CA VAL A 30 4.98 2.72 -1.28
C VAL A 30 5.16 4.17 -1.72
N ILE A 31 6.31 4.77 -1.38
CA ILE A 31 6.60 6.17 -1.75
C ILE A 31 6.71 6.33 -3.27
N ALA A 32 7.37 5.40 -3.96
CA ALA A 32 7.49 5.44 -5.41
C ALA A 32 6.11 5.44 -6.11
N HIS A 33 5.22 4.57 -5.66
CA HIS A 33 3.86 4.52 -6.20
C HIS A 33 3.08 5.80 -5.90
N TRP A 34 3.13 6.28 -4.66
CA TRP A 34 2.43 7.50 -4.30
C TRP A 34 2.97 8.71 -5.07
N ALA A 35 4.29 8.79 -5.26
CA ALA A 35 4.91 9.83 -6.07
C ALA A 35 4.35 9.86 -7.50
N GLU A 36 4.10 8.71 -8.14
CA GLU A 36 3.48 8.65 -9.48
C GLU A 36 2.10 9.34 -9.49
N HIS A 37 1.24 9.08 -8.50
CA HIS A 37 -0.05 9.74 -8.42
C HIS A 37 0.04 11.23 -8.07
N VAL A 38 1.04 11.64 -7.29
CA VAL A 38 1.30 13.07 -7.02
C VAL A 38 1.79 13.77 -8.29
N PHE A 39 2.69 13.14 -9.09
CA PHE A 39 3.09 13.68 -10.38
C PHE A 39 1.92 13.75 -11.36
N GLN A 40 1.08 12.73 -11.41
CA GLN A 40 -0.15 12.76 -12.22
C GLN A 40 -1.07 13.92 -11.81
N ALA A 41 -1.28 14.14 -10.52
CA ALA A 41 -2.06 15.26 -10.03
C ALA A 41 -1.43 16.62 -10.39
N ALA A 42 -0.10 16.74 -10.29
CA ALA A 42 0.60 17.95 -10.70
C ALA A 42 0.44 18.22 -12.21
N GLN A 43 0.49 17.18 -13.04
CA GLN A 43 0.24 17.29 -14.49
C GLN A 43 -1.17 17.84 -14.77
N VAL A 44 -2.20 17.35 -14.06
CA VAL A 44 -3.58 17.82 -14.23
C VAL A 44 -3.76 19.24 -13.67
N TYR A 45 -3.44 19.44 -12.39
CA TYR A 45 -3.86 20.65 -11.66
C TYR A 45 -2.87 21.81 -11.77
N ALA A 46 -1.58 21.53 -11.94
CA ALA A 46 -0.57 22.58 -12.07
C ALA A 46 -0.17 22.87 -13.51
N LEU A 47 -0.14 21.84 -14.38
CA LEU A 47 0.27 22.00 -15.78
C LEU A 47 -0.92 22.06 -16.75
N GLY A 48 -2.15 21.79 -16.29
CA GLY A 48 -3.36 21.86 -17.12
C GLY A 48 -3.49 20.76 -18.15
N TRP A 49 -2.80 19.62 -17.97
CA TRP A 49 -2.93 18.47 -18.88
C TRP A 49 -4.30 17.80 -18.74
N SER A 50 -4.79 17.22 -19.82
CA SER A 50 -5.97 16.36 -19.73
C SER A 50 -5.70 15.11 -18.90
N LEU A 51 -6.73 14.50 -18.32
CA LEU A 51 -6.61 13.25 -17.55
C LEU A 51 -6.01 12.10 -18.37
N GLU A 52 -6.24 12.10 -19.69
CA GLU A 52 -5.70 11.10 -20.62
C GLU A 52 -4.19 11.27 -20.86
N GLU A 53 -3.69 12.50 -20.83
CA GLU A 53 -2.29 12.85 -21.00
C GLU A 53 -1.50 12.75 -19.69
N ALA A 54 -2.15 13.02 -18.56
CA ALA A 54 -1.57 13.00 -17.23
C ALA A 54 -1.35 11.57 -16.74
N ARG A 55 -0.15 11.03 -17.01
CA ARG A 55 0.21 9.62 -16.76
C ARG A 55 1.26 9.42 -15.68
N GLY A 56 1.57 10.46 -14.91
CA GLY A 56 2.68 10.43 -13.95
C GLY A 56 4.04 10.47 -14.61
N LEU A 57 5.08 10.13 -13.89
CA LEU A 57 6.45 10.18 -14.38
C LEU A 57 6.79 8.96 -15.25
N LEU A 58 6.46 7.76 -14.78
CA LEU A 58 6.73 6.50 -15.51
C LEU A 58 5.65 6.19 -16.55
N GLY A 59 4.42 6.65 -16.36
CA GLY A 59 3.34 6.43 -17.32
C GLY A 59 3.48 7.22 -18.63
N VAL A 60 4.27 8.31 -18.67
CA VAL A 60 4.56 9.03 -19.92
C VAL A 60 5.37 8.14 -20.88
N PRO A 61 6.54 7.57 -20.51
CA PRO A 61 7.27 6.66 -21.38
C PRO A 61 6.65 5.25 -21.49
N PHE A 62 5.86 4.83 -20.50
CA PHE A 62 5.25 3.50 -20.44
C PHE A 62 3.74 3.60 -20.17
N PRO A 63 2.90 3.99 -21.16
CA PRO A 63 1.47 4.24 -20.95
C PRO A 63 0.69 3.05 -20.37
N TRP A 64 1.12 1.83 -20.67
CA TRP A 64 0.52 0.59 -20.17
C TRP A 64 0.61 0.44 -18.63
N LEU A 65 1.55 1.12 -17.97
CA LEU A 65 1.62 1.15 -16.50
C LEU A 65 0.40 1.80 -15.86
N VAL A 66 -0.19 2.78 -16.53
CA VAL A 66 -1.33 3.54 -16.00
C VAL A 66 -2.67 3.01 -16.52
N SER A 67 -2.69 2.38 -17.71
CA SER A 67 -3.92 1.84 -18.30
C SER A 67 -4.25 0.40 -17.90
N SER A 68 -3.31 -0.32 -17.29
CA SER A 68 -3.48 -1.74 -16.94
C SER A 68 -4.13 -1.93 -15.56
N GLU A 69 -5.38 -2.41 -15.52
CA GLU A 69 -6.03 -2.80 -14.26
C GLU A 69 -5.30 -3.97 -13.56
N TRP A 70 -4.60 -4.84 -14.31
CA TRP A 70 -3.74 -5.87 -13.75
C TRP A 70 -2.59 -5.32 -12.90
N LEU A 71 -1.95 -4.24 -13.37
CA LEU A 71 -0.86 -3.62 -12.63
C LEU A 71 -1.35 -2.89 -11.39
N HIS A 72 -2.48 -2.17 -11.49
CA HIS A 72 -3.10 -1.53 -10.34
C HIS A 72 -3.51 -2.56 -9.28
N TYR A 73 -4.18 -3.65 -9.70
CA TYR A 73 -4.52 -4.74 -8.80
C TYR A 73 -3.28 -5.39 -8.19
N GLY A 74 -2.27 -5.70 -9.02
CA GLY A 74 -1.02 -6.33 -8.57
C GLY A 74 -0.29 -5.47 -7.54
N TYR A 75 -0.29 -4.15 -7.72
CA TYR A 75 0.28 -3.22 -6.75
C TYR A 75 -0.53 -3.20 -5.44
N ALA A 76 -1.87 -3.11 -5.53
CA ALA A 76 -2.73 -3.15 -4.34
C ALA A 76 -2.56 -4.46 -3.56
N LEU A 77 -2.36 -5.59 -4.25
CA LEU A 77 -2.05 -6.88 -3.65
C LEU A 77 -0.65 -6.90 -2.99
N LEU A 78 0.37 -6.35 -3.66
CA LEU A 78 1.71 -6.21 -3.11
C LEU A 78 1.70 -5.39 -1.81
N MET A 79 0.95 -4.28 -1.79
CA MET A 79 0.76 -3.45 -0.61
C MET A 79 0.11 -4.23 0.54
N LEU A 80 -0.96 -4.97 0.24
CA LEU A 80 -1.67 -5.79 1.22
C LEU A 80 -0.77 -6.89 1.81
N ILE A 81 -0.04 -7.62 0.95
CA ILE A 81 0.90 -8.67 1.37
C ILE A 81 1.99 -8.08 2.25
N GLY A 82 2.58 -6.93 1.87
CA GLY A 82 3.63 -6.28 2.64
C GLY A 82 3.16 -5.87 4.04
N LEU A 83 1.99 -5.21 4.13
CA LEU A 83 1.38 -4.85 5.42
C LEU A 83 1.13 -6.09 6.29
N PHE A 84 0.60 -7.17 5.71
CA PHE A 84 0.32 -8.39 6.43
C PHE A 84 1.59 -9.10 6.91
N MET A 85 2.61 -9.23 6.05
CA MET A 85 3.86 -9.93 6.36
C MET A 85 4.70 -9.19 7.40
N LEU A 86 4.69 -7.86 7.40
CA LEU A 86 5.49 -7.04 8.33
C LEU A 86 4.77 -6.77 9.66
N ARG A 87 3.48 -7.04 9.73
CA ARG A 87 2.65 -6.88 10.92
C ARG A 87 3.21 -7.51 12.20
N PRO A 88 3.77 -8.76 12.20
CA PRO A 88 4.27 -9.38 13.42
C PRO A 88 5.46 -8.66 14.08
N GLY A 89 6.18 -7.82 13.33
CA GLY A 89 7.28 -7.02 13.88
C GLY A 89 6.85 -5.83 14.72
N PHE A 90 5.59 -5.42 14.64
CA PHE A 90 5.04 -4.30 15.41
C PHE A 90 4.39 -4.79 16.72
N VAL A 91 4.48 -3.98 17.78
CA VAL A 91 3.89 -4.24 19.09
C VAL A 91 3.17 -3.00 19.64
N GLY A 92 2.26 -3.18 20.59
CA GLY A 92 1.58 -2.12 21.31
C GLY A 92 0.88 -1.11 20.38
N ARG A 93 1.09 0.19 20.64
CA ARG A 93 0.48 1.29 19.86
C ARG A 93 0.91 1.27 18.39
N ALA A 94 2.14 0.92 18.10
CA ALA A 94 2.66 0.83 16.74
C ALA A 94 1.88 -0.25 15.94
N ARG A 95 1.57 -1.37 16.59
CA ARG A 95 0.76 -2.45 16.01
C ARG A 95 -0.66 -1.98 15.69
N LEU A 96 -1.29 -1.22 16.59
CA LEU A 96 -2.64 -0.68 16.36
C LEU A 96 -2.69 0.19 15.09
N TRP A 97 -1.77 1.14 14.96
CA TRP A 97 -1.72 2.02 13.79
C TRP A 97 -1.39 1.28 12.49
N TRP A 98 -0.54 0.25 12.58
CA TRP A 98 -0.27 -0.64 11.45
C TRP A 98 -1.51 -1.42 11.03
N ASP A 99 -2.31 -1.89 11.99
CA ASP A 99 -3.57 -2.61 11.76
C ASP A 99 -4.65 -1.69 11.17
N VAL A 100 -4.68 -0.41 11.53
CA VAL A 100 -5.54 0.60 10.87
C VAL A 100 -5.17 0.72 9.38
N SER A 101 -3.87 0.89 9.06
CA SER A 101 -3.41 0.92 7.67
C SER A 101 -3.77 -0.36 6.91
N LEU A 102 -3.58 -1.52 7.52
CA LEU A 102 -3.94 -2.82 6.95
C LEU A 102 -5.45 -2.93 6.67
N GLY A 103 -6.30 -2.50 7.59
CA GLY A 103 -7.76 -2.53 7.41
C GLY A 103 -8.22 -1.66 6.23
N ILE A 104 -7.66 -0.45 6.10
CA ILE A 104 -7.94 0.44 4.97
C ILE A 104 -7.44 -0.18 3.65
N GLN A 105 -6.25 -0.79 3.66
CA GLN A 105 -5.69 -1.44 2.47
C GLN A 105 -6.49 -2.67 2.04
N ILE A 106 -7.10 -3.43 2.96
CA ILE A 106 -8.02 -4.53 2.61
C ILE A 106 -9.18 -3.98 1.79
N TRP A 107 -9.82 -2.91 2.24
CA TRP A 107 -10.91 -2.30 1.49
C TRP A 107 -10.46 -1.79 0.12
N HIS A 108 -9.35 -1.05 0.07
CA HIS A 108 -8.80 -0.54 -1.17
C HIS A 108 -8.44 -1.65 -2.17
N HIS A 109 -7.90 -2.77 -1.68
CA HIS A 109 -7.63 -3.95 -2.50
C HIS A 109 -8.92 -4.57 -3.09
N LEU A 110 -10.02 -4.62 -2.32
CA LEU A 110 -11.31 -5.11 -2.81
C LEU A 110 -11.87 -4.22 -3.93
N GLU A 111 -11.68 -2.91 -3.86
CA GLU A 111 -12.05 -2.00 -4.95
C GLU A 111 -11.21 -2.25 -6.22
N HIS A 112 -9.90 -2.48 -6.08
CA HIS A 112 -9.07 -2.87 -7.23
C HIS A 112 -9.43 -4.24 -7.80
N LEU A 113 -9.82 -5.20 -6.97
CA LEU A 113 -10.34 -6.48 -7.43
C LEU A 113 -11.63 -6.30 -8.24
N LEU A 114 -12.54 -5.44 -7.78
CA LEU A 114 -13.76 -5.11 -8.51
C LEU A 114 -13.46 -4.48 -9.89
N LEU A 115 -12.50 -3.55 -9.96
CA LEU A 115 -12.05 -2.97 -11.24
C LEU A 115 -11.48 -4.02 -12.18
N LEU A 116 -10.62 -4.91 -11.68
CA LEU A 116 -10.03 -5.99 -12.48
C LEU A 116 -11.10 -6.96 -13.01
N ILE A 117 -12.08 -7.36 -12.19
CA ILE A 117 -13.18 -8.23 -12.62
C ILE A 117 -13.98 -7.57 -13.75
N GLN A 118 -14.29 -6.29 -13.64
CA GLN A 118 -14.98 -5.53 -14.69
C GLN A 118 -14.15 -5.49 -15.98
N ALA A 119 -12.86 -5.21 -15.88
CA ALA A 119 -11.96 -5.18 -17.03
C ALA A 119 -11.85 -6.53 -17.74
N LEU A 120 -11.87 -7.64 -16.99
CA LEU A 120 -11.81 -9.01 -17.55
C LEU A 120 -13.12 -9.48 -18.16
N THR A 121 -14.25 -9.07 -17.59
CA THR A 121 -15.58 -9.53 -18.03
C THR A 121 -16.22 -8.61 -19.07
N GLY A 122 -15.72 -7.37 -19.20
CA GLY A 122 -16.36 -6.33 -20.00
C GLY A 122 -17.68 -5.81 -19.42
N ASN A 123 -18.08 -6.29 -18.23
CA ASN A 123 -19.31 -5.90 -17.56
C ASN A 123 -19.03 -4.85 -16.50
N ASN A 124 -19.22 -3.59 -16.85
CA ASN A 124 -18.93 -2.48 -15.95
C ASN A 124 -20.09 -2.19 -14.99
N LEU A 125 -19.76 -1.75 -13.78
CA LEU A 125 -20.71 -1.41 -12.74
C LEU A 125 -21.72 -0.35 -13.24
N LEU A 126 -23.02 -0.63 -13.08
CA LEU A 126 -24.13 0.23 -13.51
C LEU A 126 -24.06 0.66 -14.98
N GLY A 127 -23.49 -0.17 -15.87
CA GLY A 127 -23.38 0.12 -17.30
C GLY A 127 -22.43 1.28 -17.63
N ARG A 128 -21.49 1.61 -16.75
CA ARG A 128 -20.48 2.65 -17.00
C ARG A 128 -19.60 2.32 -18.21
N PRO A 129 -19.08 3.32 -18.93
CA PRO A 129 -18.25 3.09 -20.12
C PRO A 129 -16.88 2.45 -19.81
N ALA A 130 -16.44 2.54 -18.54
CA ALA A 130 -15.15 2.00 -18.07
C ALA A 130 -15.31 1.34 -16.70
N PRO A 131 -14.39 0.43 -16.30
CA PRO A 131 -14.35 -0.13 -14.95
C PRO A 131 -14.40 0.97 -13.89
N THR A 132 -15.29 0.83 -12.92
CA THR A 132 -15.59 1.84 -11.91
C THR A 132 -15.70 1.19 -10.54
N SER A 133 -14.97 1.67 -9.52
CA SER A 133 -15.12 1.19 -8.15
C SER A 133 -16.31 1.83 -7.44
N LEU A 134 -16.66 1.34 -6.25
CA LEU A 134 -17.82 1.85 -5.52
C LEU A 134 -17.68 3.34 -5.18
N LEU A 135 -16.52 3.76 -4.69
CA LEU A 135 -16.29 5.16 -4.36
C LEU A 135 -16.06 6.03 -5.60
N GLN A 136 -15.63 5.48 -6.72
CA GLN A 136 -15.54 6.20 -8.00
C GLN A 136 -16.90 6.62 -8.56
N LEU A 137 -18.00 6.12 -8.03
CA LEU A 137 -19.34 6.62 -8.37
C LEU A 137 -19.57 8.08 -7.92
N VAL A 138 -18.85 8.53 -6.88
CA VAL A 138 -19.00 9.86 -6.27
C VAL A 138 -17.71 10.69 -6.28
N VAL A 139 -16.53 10.06 -6.39
CA VAL A 139 -15.23 10.74 -6.39
C VAL A 139 -14.47 10.35 -7.65
N PRO A 140 -13.88 11.31 -8.40
CA PRO A 140 -13.07 10.98 -9.57
C PRO A 140 -11.87 10.08 -9.22
N ARG A 141 -11.40 9.29 -10.20
CA ARG A 141 -10.40 8.23 -9.98
C ARG A 141 -9.08 8.76 -9.41
N LEU A 142 -8.59 9.88 -9.92
CA LEU A 142 -7.31 10.45 -9.50
C LEU A 142 -7.33 10.89 -8.05
N GLU A 143 -8.34 11.66 -7.66
CA GLU A 143 -8.53 12.17 -6.29
C GLU A 143 -8.74 11.02 -5.30
N LEU A 144 -9.49 9.99 -5.73
CA LEU A 144 -9.72 8.82 -4.90
C LEU A 144 -8.41 8.05 -4.65
N HIS A 145 -7.54 7.90 -5.65
CA HIS A 145 -6.23 7.27 -5.49
C HIS A 145 -5.32 8.08 -4.56
N LEU A 146 -5.28 9.41 -4.70
CA LEU A 146 -4.54 10.28 -3.78
C LEU A 146 -5.05 10.15 -2.35
N PHE A 147 -6.37 10.14 -2.18
CA PHE A 147 -7.01 9.99 -0.88
C PHE A 147 -6.67 8.64 -0.23
N TYR A 148 -6.83 7.53 -0.94
CA TYR A 148 -6.51 6.20 -0.40
C TYR A 148 -5.03 6.06 -0.07
N ASN A 149 -4.14 6.53 -0.96
CA ASN A 149 -2.71 6.50 -0.69
C ASN A 149 -2.37 7.26 0.60
N ALA A 150 -2.92 8.46 0.78
CA ALA A 150 -2.72 9.24 2.01
C ALA A 150 -3.32 8.52 3.24
N LEU A 151 -4.52 7.94 3.10
CA LEU A 151 -5.25 7.29 4.18
C LEU A 151 -4.57 5.99 4.65
N VAL A 152 -3.91 5.25 3.77
CA VAL A 152 -3.09 4.07 4.11
C VAL A 152 -1.71 4.50 4.64
N PHE A 153 -1.09 5.52 4.02
CA PHE A 153 0.26 5.95 4.32
C PHE A 153 0.37 6.63 5.69
N ALA A 154 -0.56 7.51 6.05
CA ALA A 154 -0.49 8.27 7.29
C ALA A 154 -0.43 7.37 8.56
N PRO A 155 -1.37 6.41 8.76
CA PRO A 155 -1.28 5.50 9.91
C PRO A 155 -0.06 4.58 9.85
N MET A 156 0.41 4.18 8.65
CA MET A 156 1.65 3.43 8.48
C MET A 156 2.87 4.22 8.99
N VAL A 157 2.98 5.51 8.64
CA VAL A 157 4.06 6.39 9.12
C VAL A 157 3.97 6.56 10.63
N VAL A 158 2.78 6.78 11.19
CA VAL A 158 2.56 6.85 12.65
C VAL A 158 3.03 5.56 13.32
N ALA A 159 2.67 4.39 12.76
CA ALA A 159 3.13 3.10 13.27
C ALA A 159 4.65 3.00 13.28
N MET A 160 5.33 3.41 12.20
CA MET A 160 6.80 3.40 12.10
C MET A 160 7.48 4.35 13.08
N ILE A 161 6.90 5.55 13.30
CA ILE A 161 7.41 6.52 14.30
C ILE A 161 7.27 5.93 15.70
N LEU A 162 6.11 5.39 16.05
CA LEU A 162 5.88 4.76 17.35
C LEU A 162 6.76 3.53 17.57
N HIS A 163 7.02 2.75 16.52
CA HIS A 163 7.93 1.61 16.55
C HIS A 163 9.38 2.02 16.85
N ARG A 164 9.81 3.19 16.37
CA ARG A 164 11.13 3.77 16.69
C ARG A 164 11.18 4.43 18.05
N ARG A 165 10.03 4.78 18.65
CA ARG A 165 9.91 5.45 19.96
C ARG A 165 8.99 4.63 20.89
N PRO A 166 9.36 3.36 21.20
CA PRO A 166 8.55 2.51 22.06
C PRO A 166 8.58 3.01 23.50
N ARG A 167 7.48 2.82 24.22
CA ARG A 167 7.45 2.95 25.69
C ARG A 167 8.22 1.78 26.32
N SER A 168 8.61 1.89 27.59
CA SER A 168 9.39 0.86 28.30
C SER A 168 8.71 -0.53 28.23
N GLY A 169 7.39 -0.63 28.45
CA GLY A 169 6.65 -1.87 28.35
C GLY A 169 6.55 -2.42 26.92
N GLU A 170 6.46 -1.55 25.89
CA GLU A 170 6.45 -1.96 24.48
C GLU A 170 7.82 -2.46 24.04
N ARG A 171 8.91 -1.81 24.53
CA ARG A 171 10.29 -2.23 24.21
C ARG A 171 10.58 -3.66 24.69
N ALA A 172 10.07 -4.05 25.84
CA ALA A 172 10.22 -5.41 26.38
C ALA A 172 9.53 -6.49 25.49
N LEU A 173 8.53 -6.12 24.71
CA LEU A 173 7.79 -7.00 23.80
C LEU A 173 8.41 -7.06 22.39
N MET A 174 9.28 -6.12 22.03
CA MET A 174 9.89 -6.07 20.69
C MET A 174 10.91 -7.19 20.52
N ARG A 175 10.76 -7.93 19.41
CA ARG A 175 11.67 -9.02 19.01
C ARG A 175 12.46 -8.71 17.73
N CYS A 176 12.29 -7.53 17.16
CA CYS A 176 12.97 -7.13 15.93
C CYS A 176 14.34 -6.50 16.18
N ALA A 177 15.23 -6.56 15.19
CA ALA A 177 16.52 -5.88 15.21
C ALA A 177 16.42 -4.35 15.36
N CYS A 178 15.23 -3.77 15.24
CA CYS A 178 14.97 -2.35 15.50
C CYS A 178 15.08 -1.99 16.99
N ALA A 179 14.86 -2.95 17.89
CA ALA A 179 14.94 -2.74 19.34
C ALA A 179 16.37 -2.50 19.84
N THR A 180 17.38 -3.03 19.14
CA THR A 180 18.78 -2.97 19.50
C THR A 180 19.52 -1.74 18.93
N ALA A 181 18.92 -1.04 17.96
CA ALA A 181 19.57 0.06 17.23
C ALA A 181 19.39 1.45 17.88
N SER A 182 18.78 1.53 19.06
CA SER A 182 18.49 2.78 19.79
C SER A 182 19.21 2.85 21.15
N GLY A 183 20.45 2.32 21.20
CA GLY A 183 21.39 2.53 22.29
C GLY A 183 22.42 3.59 21.94
#